data_8bb3f984cfa9af69390d9f38c1fc0080
#
_entry.id   8bb3f984cfa9af69390d9f38c1fc0080
#
_cell.length_a   1.000
_cell.length_b   1.000
_cell.length_c   1.000
_cell.angle_alpha   90.00
_cell.angle_beta   90.00
_cell.angle_gamma   90.00
#
_symmetry.space_group_name_H-M   'P 1'
#
loop_
_entity.id
_entity.type
_entity.pdbx_description
1 polymer ?
#
loop_
_entity_poly.entity_id
_entity_poly.type
_entity_poly.pdbx_seq_one_letter_code
_entity_poly.pdbx_strand_id
1 'polypeptide(L)'
;MKKHLTRRGDGALIEMTSEEIMSSLEAGTEDAADRGKIAPLSKDDLECLLDIFMDTNRFVSVEQGEEVVVTHDIGTLRLMGDQGNSGVGIPLSRVQGIQVHERAFCSDTMELGHIDYSFKPVKPVIAMEQQEMENALLSTIIPLFYGAMPNLGTYYSPDGPFGNPSDLLPAGKVKEAYEAQEGAVEHAIRDMVYVGEKLAQVGCDGINFDTTGAAGDADFKATLHAVELLKKNTNLSVQVGMAGEFVLGMHGGLEYEGKRLAGLYCNDQVKLAEKAGADIFGPVVNTKPSKDMP
;
A
#
# COMPACT_ATOMS: atom_id res chain seq x y z
N MET A 1 7.48 35.90 17.44
CA MET A 1 6.71 34.70 17.77
C MET A 1 7.66 33.60 18.24
N LYS A 2 7.22 32.73 19.11
CA LYS A 2 8.03 31.60 19.58
C LYS A 2 8.18 30.60 18.42
N LYS A 3 9.41 30.20 18.15
CA LYS A 3 9.68 29.13 17.17
C LYS A 3 9.83 27.79 17.87
N HIS A 4 9.41 26.77 17.19
CA HIS A 4 9.52 25.38 17.59
C HIS A 4 10.47 24.67 16.64
N LEU A 5 11.30 23.79 17.17
CA LEU A 5 12.09 22.90 16.35
C LEU A 5 11.17 21.79 15.86
N THR A 6 11.10 21.60 14.57
CA THR A 6 10.30 20.54 13.92
C THR A 6 11.11 19.89 12.79
N ARG A 7 10.52 18.92 12.11
CA ARG A 7 11.17 18.23 10.97
C ARG A 7 10.41 18.47 9.68
N ARG A 8 11.15 18.63 8.62
CA ARG A 8 10.62 18.63 7.27
C ARG A 8 10.38 17.19 6.77
N GLY A 9 9.66 17.07 5.68
CA GLY A 9 9.43 15.77 5.02
C GLY A 9 10.71 15.08 4.52
N ASP A 10 11.83 15.77 4.42
CA ASP A 10 13.17 15.25 4.12
C ASP A 10 13.99 14.90 5.38
N GLY A 11 13.40 15.02 6.57
CA GLY A 11 14.04 14.76 7.86
C GLY A 11 14.85 15.89 8.43
N ALA A 12 15.09 16.95 7.68
CA ALA A 12 15.86 18.08 8.17
C ALA A 12 15.15 18.81 9.33
N LEU A 13 15.89 19.10 10.40
CA LEU A 13 15.40 19.90 11.51
C LEU A 13 15.34 21.36 11.12
N ILE A 14 14.20 21.99 11.32
CA ILE A 14 13.97 23.41 11.04
C ILE A 14 13.22 24.09 12.18
N GLU A 15 13.36 25.39 12.28
CA GLU A 15 12.60 26.21 13.23
C GLU A 15 11.40 26.87 12.53
N MET A 16 10.20 26.57 12.99
CA MET A 16 8.95 27.13 12.49
C MET A 16 8.11 27.70 13.63
N THR A 17 7.28 28.69 13.34
CA THR A 17 6.24 29.14 14.28
C THR A 17 5.05 28.16 14.24
N SER A 18 4.20 28.17 15.25
CA SER A 18 2.98 27.36 15.26
C SER A 18 2.06 27.65 14.07
N GLU A 19 2.01 28.92 13.64
CA GLU A 19 1.22 29.30 12.47
C GLU A 19 1.79 28.74 11.17
N GLU A 20 3.11 28.71 11.02
CA GLU A 20 3.78 28.13 9.85
C GLU A 20 3.58 26.62 9.81
N ILE A 21 3.68 25.93 10.95
CA ILE A 21 3.41 24.48 11.05
C ILE A 21 1.94 24.20 10.71
N MET A 22 0.99 24.92 11.32
CA MET A 22 -0.42 24.74 11.06
C MET A 22 -0.75 24.94 9.58
N SER A 23 -0.26 26.00 8.97
CA SER A 23 -0.48 26.27 7.54
C SER A 23 0.07 25.16 6.64
N SER A 24 1.21 24.56 7.01
CA SER A 24 1.78 23.42 6.28
C SER A 24 0.95 22.17 6.46
N LEU A 25 0.43 21.91 7.68
CA LEU A 25 -0.45 20.78 7.96
C LEU A 25 -1.78 20.90 7.18
N GLU A 26 -2.41 22.07 7.23
CA GLU A 26 -3.63 22.34 6.46
C GLU A 26 -3.42 22.08 4.97
N ALA A 27 -2.39 22.69 4.38
CA ALA A 27 -2.11 22.54 2.95
C ALA A 27 -1.84 21.06 2.54
N GLY A 28 -1.07 20.34 3.36
CA GLY A 28 -0.74 18.93 3.05
C GLY A 28 -1.92 17.99 3.21
N THR A 29 -2.70 18.18 4.26
CA THR A 29 -3.88 17.34 4.53
C THR A 29 -5.04 17.64 3.58
N GLU A 30 -5.22 18.91 3.16
CA GLU A 30 -6.18 19.28 2.12
C GLU A 30 -5.81 18.67 0.75
N ASP A 31 -4.53 18.73 0.36
CA ASP A 31 -4.06 18.09 -0.89
C ASP A 31 -4.30 16.58 -0.85
N ALA A 32 -4.01 15.94 0.28
CA ALA A 32 -4.28 14.51 0.46
C ALA A 32 -5.79 14.19 0.39
N ALA A 33 -6.62 14.99 1.04
CA ALA A 33 -8.07 14.81 1.05
C ALA A 33 -8.66 14.99 -0.36
N ASP A 34 -8.21 16.00 -1.11
CA ASP A 34 -8.66 16.23 -2.48
C ASP A 34 -8.27 15.08 -3.41
N ARG A 35 -7.05 14.59 -3.30
CA ARG A 35 -6.58 13.44 -4.10
C ARG A 35 -7.28 12.15 -3.76
N GLY A 36 -7.49 11.88 -2.48
CA GLY A 36 -8.23 10.72 -2.00
C GLY A 36 -9.73 10.80 -2.20
N LYS A 37 -10.27 12.00 -2.53
CA LYS A 37 -11.71 12.29 -2.58
C LYS A 37 -12.42 11.94 -1.28
N ILE A 38 -11.75 12.23 -0.18
CA ILE A 38 -12.26 12.07 1.20
C ILE A 38 -12.50 13.43 1.84
N ALA A 39 -13.15 13.45 2.99
CA ALA A 39 -13.29 14.68 3.77
C ALA A 39 -11.93 15.14 4.31
N PRO A 40 -11.66 16.45 4.35
CA PRO A 40 -10.48 16.97 5.03
C PRO A 40 -10.53 16.66 6.52
N LEU A 41 -9.38 16.73 7.18
CA LEU A 41 -9.29 16.57 8.63
C LEU A 41 -10.12 17.64 9.36
N SER A 42 -10.64 17.27 10.52
CA SER A 42 -11.30 18.22 11.38
C SER A 42 -10.30 19.20 12.01
N LYS A 43 -10.83 20.32 12.55
CA LYS A 43 -9.98 21.25 13.24
C LYS A 43 -9.29 20.63 14.46
N ASP A 44 -9.98 19.77 15.18
CA ASP A 44 -9.46 19.09 16.36
C ASP A 44 -8.32 18.12 15.98
N ASP A 45 -8.45 17.43 14.83
CA ASP A 45 -7.37 16.58 14.29
C ASP A 45 -6.13 17.40 13.92
N LEU A 46 -6.33 18.54 13.27
CA LEU A 46 -5.23 19.45 12.91
C LEU A 46 -4.53 20.03 14.13
N GLU A 47 -5.28 20.41 15.17
CA GLU A 47 -4.71 20.86 16.44
C GLU A 47 -3.92 19.74 17.14
N CYS A 48 -4.40 18.50 17.09
CA CYS A 48 -3.68 17.34 17.60
C CYS A 48 -2.36 17.10 16.83
N LEU A 49 -2.38 17.21 15.52
CA LEU A 49 -1.16 17.12 14.70
C LEU A 49 -0.20 18.26 15.00
N LEU A 50 -0.69 19.49 15.14
CA LEU A 50 0.12 20.64 15.49
C LEU A 50 0.90 20.40 16.80
N ASP A 51 0.22 19.89 17.83
CA ASP A 51 0.85 19.57 19.12
C ASP A 51 1.96 18.53 18.98
N ILE A 52 1.79 17.55 18.09
CA ILE A 52 2.83 16.54 17.80
C ILE A 52 4.03 17.19 17.11
N PHE A 53 3.79 17.98 16.08
CA PHE A 53 4.87 18.60 15.29
C PHE A 53 5.61 19.73 16.01
N MET A 54 5.01 20.32 17.05
CA MET A 54 5.70 21.29 17.91
C MET A 54 6.66 20.67 18.92
N ASP A 55 6.64 19.35 19.11
CA ASP A 55 7.48 18.64 20.07
C ASP A 55 8.31 17.56 19.38
N THR A 56 9.59 17.82 19.17
CA THR A 56 10.53 16.89 18.53
C THR A 56 10.71 15.56 19.29
N ASN A 57 10.29 15.47 20.58
CA ASN A 57 10.33 14.21 21.31
C ASN A 57 9.14 13.30 20.98
N ARG A 58 8.07 13.86 20.42
CA ARG A 58 6.89 13.12 20.00
C ARG A 58 6.92 12.71 18.52
N PHE A 59 7.89 13.21 17.78
CA PHE A 59 8.01 13.02 16.35
C PHE A 59 9.44 12.63 15.99
N VAL A 60 9.59 11.46 15.42
CA VAL A 60 10.88 10.92 14.97
C VAL A 60 10.85 10.68 13.47
N SER A 61 12.01 10.66 12.86
CA SER A 61 12.16 10.29 11.46
C SER A 61 13.45 9.51 11.29
N VAL A 62 13.45 8.64 10.31
CA VAL A 62 14.67 7.93 9.89
C VAL A 62 15.42 8.81 8.91
N GLU A 63 16.69 9.05 9.15
CA GLU A 63 17.51 9.83 8.23
C GLU A 63 17.80 9.04 6.95
N GLN A 64 18.00 9.76 5.87
CA GLN A 64 18.34 9.16 4.58
C GLN A 64 19.63 8.33 4.70
N GLY A 65 19.56 7.08 4.28
CA GLY A 65 20.67 6.12 4.34
C GLY A 65 20.65 5.25 5.60
N GLU A 66 19.79 5.54 6.57
CA GLU A 66 19.61 4.75 7.79
C GLU A 66 18.30 3.95 7.79
N GLU A 67 17.57 3.96 6.70
CA GLU A 67 16.34 3.20 6.57
C GLU A 67 16.61 1.69 6.61
N VAL A 68 15.71 0.99 7.26
CA VAL A 68 15.64 -0.47 7.18
C VAL A 68 14.94 -0.84 5.88
N VAL A 69 15.65 -1.52 5.01
CA VAL A 69 15.09 -2.01 3.75
C VAL A 69 14.89 -3.51 3.84
N VAL A 70 13.65 -3.94 3.68
CA VAL A 70 13.31 -5.36 3.57
C VAL A 70 13.22 -5.72 2.09
N THR A 71 14.06 -6.66 1.66
CA THR A 71 14.02 -7.17 0.30
C THR A 71 13.42 -8.57 0.31
N HIS A 72 12.38 -8.76 -0.47
CA HIS A 72 11.69 -10.03 -0.55
C HIS A 72 12.51 -11.11 -1.24
N ASP A 73 13.28 -10.72 -2.24
CA ASP A 73 14.00 -11.66 -3.10
C ASP A 73 15.14 -12.38 -2.43
N ILE A 74 15.75 -11.75 -1.44
CA ILE A 74 16.91 -12.30 -0.74
C ILE A 74 16.63 -12.67 0.71
N GLY A 75 15.44 -12.40 1.23
CA GLY A 75 15.07 -12.70 2.61
C GLY A 75 16.01 -12.07 3.64
N THR A 76 16.50 -10.87 3.38
CA THR A 76 17.43 -10.14 4.21
C THR A 76 16.86 -8.81 4.66
N LEU A 77 17.02 -8.51 5.93
CA LEU A 77 16.82 -7.19 6.47
C LEU A 77 18.08 -6.36 6.25
N ARG A 78 17.95 -5.22 5.61
CA ARG A 78 19.05 -4.27 5.44
C ARG A 78 18.92 -3.17 6.47
N LEU A 79 19.97 -2.96 7.21
CA LEU A 79 20.02 -1.95 8.27
C LEU A 79 20.62 -0.62 7.80
N MET A 80 21.23 -0.62 6.63
CA MET A 80 21.81 0.60 6.08
C MET A 80 21.24 0.82 4.70
N GLY A 81 20.50 1.90 4.55
CA GLY A 81 19.88 2.32 3.33
C GLY A 81 20.90 2.86 2.37
N ASP A 82 21.68 2.00 1.79
CA ASP A 82 22.39 2.39 0.60
C ASP A 82 21.53 2.05 -0.61
N GLN A 83 21.62 2.87 -1.62
CA GLN A 83 20.80 2.74 -2.81
C GLN A 83 21.01 1.39 -3.50
N GLY A 84 19.92 0.76 -3.81
CA GLY A 84 19.94 -0.53 -4.44
C GLY A 84 20.28 -1.69 -3.51
N ASN A 85 20.94 -2.70 -4.03
CA ASN A 85 21.26 -3.93 -3.34
C ASN A 85 22.52 -3.90 -2.47
N SER A 86 23.08 -2.72 -2.20
CA SER A 86 24.20 -2.55 -1.30
C SER A 86 23.73 -2.46 0.16
N GLY A 87 24.62 -2.65 1.09
CA GLY A 87 24.37 -2.62 2.51
C GLY A 87 24.52 -3.98 3.19
N VAL A 88 24.75 -3.94 4.50
CA VAL A 88 24.93 -5.15 5.29
C VAL A 88 23.58 -5.81 5.52
N GLY A 89 23.39 -6.97 4.94
CA GLY A 89 22.21 -7.79 5.18
C GLY A 89 22.36 -8.61 6.46
N ILE A 90 21.35 -8.56 7.31
CA ILE A 90 21.20 -9.54 8.38
C ILE A 90 20.35 -10.67 7.82
N PRO A 91 20.85 -11.91 7.80
CA PRO A 91 20.05 -13.04 7.37
C PRO A 91 18.91 -13.26 8.36
N LEU A 92 17.70 -12.94 7.93
CA LEU A 92 16.47 -13.24 8.63
C LEU A 92 15.60 -14.04 7.67
N SER A 93 14.68 -14.82 8.21
CA SER A 93 13.65 -15.34 7.32
C SER A 93 12.88 -14.14 6.74
N ARG A 94 12.50 -14.24 5.48
CA ARG A 94 11.72 -13.23 4.79
C ARG A 94 10.49 -12.77 5.59
N VAL A 95 9.76 -13.73 6.13
CA VAL A 95 8.58 -13.49 6.96
C VAL A 95 8.93 -12.73 8.23
N GLN A 96 10.00 -13.11 8.91
CA GLN A 96 10.43 -12.41 10.12
C GLN A 96 10.84 -10.98 9.84
N GLY A 97 11.60 -10.74 8.77
CA GLY A 97 12.00 -9.38 8.38
C GLY A 97 10.79 -8.50 8.06
N ILE A 98 9.84 -9.01 7.28
CA ILE A 98 8.61 -8.30 6.92
C ILE A 98 7.77 -8.00 8.16
N GLN A 99 7.51 -8.99 9.01
CA GLN A 99 6.70 -8.82 10.21
C GLN A 99 7.30 -7.80 11.16
N VAL A 100 8.62 -7.85 11.39
CA VAL A 100 9.30 -6.86 12.24
C VAL A 100 9.14 -5.46 11.66
N HIS A 101 9.38 -5.30 10.37
CA HIS A 101 9.31 -3.99 9.72
C HIS A 101 7.88 -3.43 9.73
N GLU A 102 6.89 -4.22 9.35
CA GLU A 102 5.49 -3.78 9.33
C GLU A 102 4.97 -3.44 10.72
N ARG A 103 5.34 -4.23 11.72
CA ARG A 103 4.93 -3.99 13.09
C ARG A 103 5.64 -2.80 13.72
N ALA A 104 6.95 -2.68 13.51
CA ALA A 104 7.74 -1.60 14.10
C ALA A 104 7.43 -0.23 13.48
N PHE A 105 7.09 -0.20 12.19
CA PHE A 105 6.97 1.06 11.44
C PHE A 105 5.57 1.31 10.87
N CYS A 106 4.57 0.48 11.15
CA CYS A 106 3.25 0.52 10.51
C CYS A 106 3.35 0.69 8.99
N SER A 107 4.39 0.13 8.40
CA SER A 107 4.64 0.27 6.98
C SER A 107 4.19 -0.98 6.26
N ASP A 108 3.51 -0.81 5.15
CA ASP A 108 3.23 -1.89 4.24
C ASP A 108 4.50 -2.21 3.44
N THR A 109 5.11 -3.35 3.76
CA THR A 109 6.32 -3.84 3.08
C THR A 109 6.07 -5.14 2.34
N MET A 110 4.83 -5.61 2.35
CA MET A 110 4.45 -6.87 1.74
C MET A 110 4.28 -6.79 0.23
N GLU A 111 5.03 -5.98 -0.45
CA GLU A 111 5.15 -6.01 -1.90
C GLU A 111 5.97 -7.23 -2.32
N LEU A 112 5.29 -8.32 -2.57
CA LEU A 112 5.93 -9.54 -3.03
C LEU A 112 6.52 -9.36 -4.42
N GLY A 113 7.83 -9.55 -4.52
CA GLY A 113 8.56 -9.54 -5.78
C GLY A 113 8.92 -8.15 -6.30
N HIS A 114 8.61 -7.09 -5.57
CA HIS A 114 9.12 -5.75 -5.86
C HIS A 114 10.11 -5.30 -4.81
N ILE A 115 11.16 -4.64 -5.28
CA ILE A 115 11.88 -3.69 -4.45
C ILE A 115 10.90 -2.55 -4.23
N ASP A 116 10.66 -2.19 -2.99
CA ASP A 116 9.87 -1.00 -2.70
C ASP A 116 10.59 0.21 -3.31
N TYR A 117 10.06 0.71 -4.40
CA TYR A 117 10.58 1.90 -5.07
C TYR A 117 10.11 3.19 -4.43
N SER A 118 9.31 3.15 -3.41
CA SER A 118 8.99 4.34 -2.64
C SER A 118 10.20 4.76 -1.81
N PHE A 119 11.22 5.24 -2.48
CA PHE A 119 12.33 5.95 -1.86
C PHE A 119 11.84 7.24 -1.24
N LYS A 120 11.16 7.12 -0.13
CA LYS A 120 11.02 8.25 0.76
C LYS A 120 12.31 8.32 1.55
N PRO A 121 13.11 9.36 1.38
CA PRO A 121 14.36 9.50 2.12
C PRO A 121 14.14 9.54 3.63
N VAL A 122 12.90 9.78 4.05
CA VAL A 122 12.51 9.82 5.46
C VAL A 122 11.09 9.28 5.63
N LYS A 123 10.89 8.41 6.62
CA LYS A 123 9.58 7.96 7.08
C LYS A 123 9.33 8.53 8.48
N PRO A 124 8.55 9.60 8.62
CA PRO A 124 8.23 10.13 9.93
C PRO A 124 7.35 9.14 10.70
N VAL A 125 7.65 8.96 11.97
CA VAL A 125 6.91 8.07 12.88
C VAL A 125 6.62 8.83 14.17
N ILE A 126 5.43 8.66 14.71
CA ILE A 126 5.09 9.21 16.02
C ILE A 126 5.73 8.34 17.09
N ALA A 127 6.67 8.89 17.86
CA ALA A 127 7.52 8.14 18.79
C ALA A 127 6.72 7.35 19.85
N MET A 128 5.57 7.86 20.29
CA MET A 128 4.72 7.17 21.25
C MET A 128 4.06 5.94 20.65
N GLU A 129 3.58 6.01 19.42
CA GLU A 129 3.00 4.88 18.69
C GLU A 129 4.04 3.82 18.40
N GLN A 130 5.26 4.21 18.02
CA GLN A 130 6.38 3.29 17.86
C GLN A 130 6.62 2.50 19.15
N GLN A 131 6.67 3.16 20.30
CA GLN A 131 6.89 2.51 21.58
C GLN A 131 5.75 1.56 21.96
N GLU A 132 4.51 1.95 21.72
CA GLU A 132 3.35 1.09 21.95
C GLU A 132 3.39 -0.16 21.07
N MET A 133 3.78 -0.01 19.81
CA MET A 133 3.92 -1.13 18.88
C MET A 133 5.06 -2.06 19.26
N GLU A 134 6.21 -1.54 19.67
CA GLU A 134 7.33 -2.33 20.17
C GLU A 134 6.91 -3.13 21.41
N ASN A 135 6.17 -2.52 22.33
CA ASN A 135 5.64 -3.20 23.51
C ASN A 135 4.61 -4.27 23.14
N ALA A 136 3.76 -4.01 22.17
CA ALA A 136 2.79 -4.98 21.65
C ALA A 136 3.51 -6.19 21.02
N LEU A 137 4.57 -5.97 20.25
CA LEU A 137 5.40 -7.02 19.66
C LEU A 137 6.01 -7.95 20.71
N LEU A 138 6.42 -7.41 21.85
CA LEU A 138 7.02 -8.18 22.96
C LEU A 138 5.99 -9.00 23.75
N SER A 139 4.72 -8.63 23.70
CA SER A 139 3.67 -9.18 24.56
C SER A 139 2.56 -9.93 23.81
N THR A 140 2.53 -9.93 22.48
CA THR A 140 1.47 -10.53 21.69
C THR A 140 1.98 -11.55 20.66
N ILE A 141 1.10 -12.50 20.29
CA ILE A 141 1.34 -13.37 19.16
C ILE A 141 1.21 -12.52 17.90
N ILE A 142 2.23 -12.56 17.04
CA ILE A 142 2.22 -11.86 15.74
C ILE A 142 1.38 -12.69 14.78
N PRO A 143 0.32 -12.12 14.16
CA PRO A 143 -0.43 -12.82 13.14
C PRO A 143 0.44 -13.06 11.89
N LEU A 144 0.28 -14.22 11.29
CA LEU A 144 0.99 -14.61 10.08
C LEU A 144 0.15 -14.23 8.85
N PHE A 145 0.57 -13.18 8.17
CA PHE A 145 0.04 -12.79 6.87
C PHE A 145 1.02 -13.17 5.77
N TYR A 146 0.49 -13.59 4.65
CA TYR A 146 1.25 -13.80 3.43
C TYR A 146 0.66 -12.93 2.31
N GLY A 147 1.52 -12.32 1.51
CA GLY A 147 1.08 -11.48 0.41
C GLY A 147 1.05 -12.19 -0.92
N ALA A 148 0.19 -11.75 -1.78
CA ALA A 148 0.17 -12.10 -3.20
C ALA A 148 -0.07 -10.84 -4.02
N MET A 149 0.64 -10.71 -5.14
CA MET A 149 0.45 -9.62 -6.07
C MET A 149 -0.36 -10.11 -7.26
N PRO A 150 -1.61 -9.65 -7.42
CA PRO A 150 -2.33 -9.89 -8.65
C PRO A 150 -1.58 -9.26 -9.83
N ASN A 151 -1.30 -10.04 -10.84
CA ASN A 151 -0.65 -9.57 -12.04
C ASN A 151 -1.24 -10.26 -13.26
N LEU A 152 -2.20 -9.61 -13.89
CA LEU A 152 -2.85 -10.15 -15.07
C LEU A 152 -1.89 -10.30 -16.25
N GLY A 153 -0.78 -9.59 -16.26
CA GLY A 153 0.26 -9.71 -17.28
C GLY A 153 0.77 -11.14 -17.46
N THR A 154 0.76 -11.94 -16.40
CA THR A 154 1.22 -13.35 -16.43
C THR A 154 0.29 -14.26 -17.24
N TYR A 155 -0.95 -13.84 -17.48
CA TYR A 155 -1.94 -14.61 -18.26
C TYR A 155 -1.97 -14.20 -19.74
N TYR A 156 -1.27 -13.13 -20.11
CA TYR A 156 -1.18 -12.69 -21.51
C TYR A 156 0.05 -13.29 -22.21
N SER A 157 -0.06 -13.46 -23.50
CA SER A 157 1.09 -13.90 -24.32
C SER A 157 2.24 -12.88 -24.24
N PRO A 158 3.53 -13.33 -24.23
CA PRO A 158 3.95 -14.71 -24.50
C PRO A 158 3.86 -15.67 -23.31
N ASP A 159 3.66 -15.18 -22.09
CA ASP A 159 3.77 -16.00 -20.87
C ASP A 159 2.48 -16.78 -20.56
N GLY A 160 1.35 -16.26 -20.99
CA GLY A 160 0.02 -16.82 -20.70
C GLY A 160 -0.77 -17.21 -21.96
N PRO A 161 -1.95 -17.82 -21.74
CA PRO A 161 -2.75 -18.38 -22.84
C PRO A 161 -3.56 -17.35 -23.63
N PHE A 162 -3.69 -16.12 -23.13
CA PHE A 162 -4.52 -15.09 -23.74
C PHE A 162 -3.73 -14.15 -24.62
N GLY A 163 -4.37 -13.61 -25.66
CA GLY A 163 -3.75 -12.56 -26.47
C GLY A 163 -3.43 -11.30 -25.65
N ASN A 164 -2.28 -10.70 -25.89
CA ASN A 164 -1.87 -9.51 -25.16
C ASN A 164 -2.69 -8.29 -25.61
N PRO A 165 -3.43 -7.63 -24.71
CA PRO A 165 -4.19 -6.43 -25.06
C PRO A 165 -3.32 -5.31 -25.64
N SER A 166 -2.04 -5.23 -25.23
CA SER A 166 -1.10 -4.25 -25.77
C SER A 166 -0.79 -4.43 -27.26
N ASP A 167 -0.94 -5.65 -27.76
CA ASP A 167 -0.78 -5.97 -29.19
C ASP A 167 -2.11 -5.89 -29.94
N LEU A 168 -3.19 -6.33 -29.29
CA LEU A 168 -4.52 -6.43 -29.91
C LEU A 168 -5.15 -5.06 -30.15
N LEU A 169 -5.02 -4.14 -29.19
CA LEU A 169 -5.62 -2.81 -29.30
C LEU A 169 -5.05 -1.96 -30.43
N PRO A 170 -3.73 -1.82 -30.58
CA PRO A 170 -3.15 -1.11 -31.72
C PRO A 170 -3.52 -1.74 -33.06
N ALA A 171 -3.79 -3.05 -33.08
CA ALA A 171 -4.26 -3.78 -34.27
C ALA A 171 -5.76 -3.60 -34.55
N GLY A 172 -6.48 -2.80 -33.74
CA GLY A 172 -7.92 -2.58 -33.88
C GLY A 172 -8.80 -3.74 -33.40
N LYS A 173 -8.23 -4.74 -32.75
CA LYS A 173 -8.90 -5.96 -32.27
C LYS A 173 -9.47 -5.76 -30.86
N VAL A 174 -10.32 -4.75 -30.70
CA VAL A 174 -10.85 -4.33 -29.40
C VAL A 174 -11.64 -5.45 -28.71
N LYS A 175 -12.47 -6.18 -29.47
CA LYS A 175 -13.27 -7.27 -28.92
C LYS A 175 -12.40 -8.42 -28.42
N GLU A 176 -11.39 -8.82 -29.20
CA GLU A 176 -10.45 -9.87 -28.82
C GLU A 176 -9.65 -9.47 -27.56
N ALA A 177 -9.25 -8.20 -27.44
CA ALA A 177 -8.58 -7.68 -26.26
C ALA A 177 -9.47 -7.75 -25.02
N TYR A 178 -10.75 -7.45 -25.17
CA TYR A 178 -11.72 -7.54 -24.07
C TYR A 178 -11.94 -8.98 -23.62
N GLU A 179 -12.13 -9.91 -24.54
CA GLU A 179 -12.27 -11.34 -24.26
C GLU A 179 -11.01 -11.91 -23.59
N ALA A 180 -9.84 -11.49 -24.04
CA ALA A 180 -8.57 -11.87 -23.42
C ALA A 180 -8.46 -11.36 -21.97
N GLN A 181 -8.89 -10.13 -21.73
CA GLN A 181 -8.90 -9.54 -20.39
C GLN A 181 -9.87 -10.27 -19.44
N GLU A 182 -11.07 -10.58 -19.89
CA GLU A 182 -12.03 -11.35 -19.08
C GLU A 182 -11.49 -12.73 -18.74
N GLY A 183 -10.90 -13.42 -19.69
CA GLY A 183 -10.25 -14.71 -19.45
C GLY A 183 -9.10 -14.62 -18.43
N ALA A 184 -8.28 -13.59 -18.53
CA ALA A 184 -7.20 -13.34 -17.57
C ALA A 184 -7.75 -13.04 -16.16
N VAL A 185 -8.81 -12.26 -16.03
CA VAL A 185 -9.50 -12.01 -14.76
C VAL A 185 -9.97 -13.31 -14.11
N GLU A 186 -10.63 -14.20 -14.88
CA GLU A 186 -11.10 -15.48 -14.36
C GLU A 186 -9.94 -16.38 -13.88
N HIS A 187 -8.81 -16.37 -14.60
CA HIS A 187 -7.62 -17.11 -14.17
C HIS A 187 -7.00 -16.53 -12.90
N ALA A 188 -6.87 -15.21 -12.82
CA ALA A 188 -6.36 -14.53 -11.65
C ALA A 188 -7.23 -14.80 -10.40
N ILE A 189 -8.55 -14.77 -10.52
CA ILE A 189 -9.46 -15.13 -9.43
C ILE A 189 -9.19 -16.54 -8.92
N ARG A 190 -9.10 -17.51 -9.82
CA ARG A 190 -8.85 -18.93 -9.44
C ARG A 190 -7.53 -19.10 -8.71
N ASP A 191 -6.48 -18.46 -9.20
CA ASP A 191 -5.14 -18.57 -8.63
C ASP A 191 -5.07 -17.89 -7.27
N MET A 192 -5.65 -16.70 -7.12
CA MET A 192 -5.72 -15.98 -5.84
C MET A 192 -6.51 -16.80 -4.80
N VAL A 193 -7.65 -17.35 -5.19
CA VAL A 193 -8.47 -18.19 -4.30
C VAL A 193 -7.71 -19.46 -3.91
N TYR A 194 -7.08 -20.13 -4.88
CA TYR A 194 -6.28 -21.32 -4.61
C TYR A 194 -5.16 -21.05 -3.60
N VAL A 195 -4.41 -19.97 -3.79
CA VAL A 195 -3.33 -19.56 -2.87
C VAL A 195 -3.89 -19.26 -1.48
N GLY A 196 -4.96 -18.47 -1.40
CA GLY A 196 -5.59 -18.15 -0.11
C GLY A 196 -6.12 -19.38 0.63
N GLU A 197 -6.78 -20.30 -0.06
CA GLU A 197 -7.25 -21.55 0.56
C GLU A 197 -6.09 -22.41 1.07
N LYS A 198 -4.95 -22.45 0.34
CA LYS A 198 -3.75 -23.16 0.80
C LYS A 198 -3.11 -22.48 2.01
N LEU A 199 -3.06 -21.16 2.04
CA LEU A 199 -2.58 -20.42 3.19
C LEU A 199 -3.44 -20.66 4.43
N ALA A 200 -4.77 -20.70 4.28
CA ALA A 200 -5.68 -21.04 5.36
C ALA A 200 -5.42 -22.48 5.89
N GLN A 201 -5.18 -23.44 5.00
CA GLN A 201 -4.89 -24.83 5.36
C GLN A 201 -3.59 -24.98 6.18
N VAL A 202 -2.59 -24.15 5.94
CA VAL A 202 -1.32 -24.18 6.68
C VAL A 202 -1.29 -23.27 7.92
N GLY A 203 -2.43 -22.66 8.24
CA GLY A 203 -2.60 -21.91 9.49
C GLY A 203 -2.15 -20.46 9.42
N CYS A 204 -2.13 -19.83 8.24
CA CYS A 204 -1.98 -18.38 8.13
C CYS A 204 -3.21 -17.67 8.68
N ASP A 205 -3.00 -16.50 9.28
CA ASP A 205 -4.08 -15.66 9.82
C ASP A 205 -4.71 -14.76 8.74
N GLY A 206 -3.95 -14.45 7.69
CA GLY A 206 -4.45 -13.58 6.63
C GLY A 206 -3.64 -13.64 5.34
N ILE A 207 -4.19 -12.97 4.34
CA ILE A 207 -3.57 -12.76 3.04
C ILE A 207 -3.63 -11.27 2.68
N ASN A 208 -2.55 -10.74 2.13
CA ASN A 208 -2.51 -9.42 1.54
C ASN A 208 -2.47 -9.52 0.02
N PHE A 209 -3.46 -8.96 -0.65
CA PHE A 209 -3.42 -8.68 -2.07
C PHE A 209 -2.88 -7.28 -2.26
N ASP A 210 -1.61 -7.17 -2.62
CA ASP A 210 -0.96 -5.89 -2.83
C ASP A 210 -0.89 -5.51 -4.30
N THR A 211 -0.68 -4.21 -4.56
CA THR A 211 -0.63 -3.64 -5.91
C THR A 211 -1.84 -3.99 -6.79
N THR A 212 -2.99 -4.24 -6.16
CA THR A 212 -4.25 -4.49 -6.87
C THR A 212 -4.63 -3.26 -7.68
N GLY A 213 -4.83 -3.44 -8.96
CA GLY A 213 -5.04 -2.32 -9.89
C GLY A 213 -3.76 -1.81 -10.56
N ALA A 214 -2.61 -2.48 -10.38
CA ALA A 214 -1.39 -2.16 -11.12
C ALA A 214 -1.58 -2.31 -12.64
N ALA A 215 -2.33 -3.33 -13.07
CA ALA A 215 -2.80 -3.48 -14.45
C ALA A 215 -4.20 -2.87 -14.67
N GLY A 216 -4.70 -2.08 -13.74
CA GLY A 216 -5.92 -1.32 -13.85
C GLY A 216 -7.16 -2.00 -13.29
N ASP A 217 -8.31 -1.71 -13.91
CA ASP A 217 -9.64 -2.15 -13.48
C ASP A 217 -9.81 -3.69 -13.48
N ALA A 218 -9.07 -4.38 -14.33
CA ALA A 218 -9.12 -5.84 -14.40
C ALA A 218 -8.49 -6.50 -13.18
N ASP A 219 -7.32 -6.05 -12.72
CA ASP A 219 -6.70 -6.53 -11.49
C ASP A 219 -7.60 -6.26 -10.28
N PHE A 220 -8.14 -5.06 -10.20
CA PHE A 220 -9.02 -4.70 -9.09
C PHE A 220 -10.30 -5.53 -9.09
N LYS A 221 -10.91 -5.75 -10.26
CA LYS A 221 -12.07 -6.64 -10.41
C LYS A 221 -11.75 -8.06 -9.95
N ALA A 222 -10.63 -8.61 -10.42
CA ALA A 222 -10.21 -9.95 -10.03
C ALA A 222 -10.01 -10.08 -8.51
N THR A 223 -9.39 -9.07 -7.91
CA THR A 223 -9.17 -9.04 -6.45
C THR A 223 -10.47 -8.98 -5.68
N LEU A 224 -11.42 -8.11 -6.03
CA LEU A 224 -12.71 -8.02 -5.35
C LEU A 224 -13.44 -9.36 -5.35
N HIS A 225 -13.50 -10.05 -6.50
CA HIS A 225 -14.12 -11.38 -6.58
C HIS A 225 -13.35 -12.45 -5.80
N ALA A 226 -12.01 -12.39 -5.79
CA ALA A 226 -11.21 -13.31 -5.00
C ALA A 226 -11.45 -13.13 -3.49
N VAL A 227 -11.57 -11.87 -3.03
CA VAL A 227 -11.91 -11.53 -1.65
C VAL A 227 -13.26 -12.15 -1.28
N GLU A 228 -14.31 -11.94 -2.07
CA GLU A 228 -15.64 -12.52 -1.83
C GLU A 228 -15.59 -14.04 -1.66
N LEU A 229 -14.85 -14.73 -2.52
CA LEU A 229 -14.74 -16.18 -2.47
C LEU A 229 -13.95 -16.64 -1.25
N LEU A 230 -12.84 -15.99 -0.94
CA LEU A 230 -12.04 -16.34 0.23
C LEU A 230 -12.78 -16.10 1.54
N LYS A 231 -13.54 -15.02 1.66
CA LYS A 231 -14.38 -14.75 2.85
C LYS A 231 -15.51 -15.76 3.01
N LYS A 232 -15.96 -16.39 1.92
CA LYS A 232 -16.93 -17.50 1.98
C LYS A 232 -16.30 -18.84 2.35
N ASN A 233 -15.07 -19.07 1.89
CA ASN A 233 -14.43 -20.39 1.95
C ASN A 233 -13.46 -20.54 3.11
N THR A 234 -12.98 -19.44 3.70
CA THR A 234 -11.93 -19.42 4.72
C THR A 234 -12.26 -18.44 5.84
N ASN A 235 -11.47 -18.50 6.92
CA ASN A 235 -11.49 -17.52 8.00
C ASN A 235 -10.32 -16.52 7.91
N LEU A 236 -9.64 -16.45 6.76
CA LEU A 236 -8.54 -15.51 6.58
C LEU A 236 -9.00 -14.07 6.73
N SER A 237 -8.21 -13.27 7.39
CA SER A 237 -8.27 -11.82 7.23
C SER A 237 -7.70 -11.45 5.87
N VAL A 238 -8.38 -10.58 5.15
CA VAL A 238 -7.98 -10.19 3.80
C VAL A 238 -7.66 -8.70 3.76
N GLN A 239 -6.45 -8.41 3.38
CA GLN A 239 -6.00 -7.04 3.10
C GLN A 239 -5.97 -6.81 1.59
N VAL A 240 -6.40 -5.62 1.17
CA VAL A 240 -6.32 -5.16 -0.22
C VAL A 240 -5.52 -3.88 -0.26
N GLY A 241 -4.37 -3.90 -0.92
CA GLY A 241 -3.52 -2.75 -1.15
C GLY A 241 -3.62 -2.27 -2.60
N MET A 242 -3.74 -0.96 -2.81
CA MET A 242 -3.86 -0.36 -4.15
C MET A 242 -2.53 0.16 -4.66
N ALA A 243 -2.36 0.15 -5.98
CA ALA A 243 -1.14 0.64 -6.64
C ALA A 243 -1.23 2.12 -7.08
N GLY A 244 -2.40 2.72 -7.07
CA GLY A 244 -2.61 4.07 -7.58
C GLY A 244 -3.74 4.83 -6.90
N GLU A 245 -3.68 6.16 -6.97
CA GLU A 245 -4.71 7.07 -6.42
C GLU A 245 -6.08 6.85 -7.03
N PHE A 246 -6.12 6.38 -8.25
CA PHE A 246 -7.34 6.02 -8.96
C PHE A 246 -7.12 4.79 -9.82
N VAL A 247 -8.19 4.05 -10.05
CA VAL A 247 -8.14 2.84 -10.87
C VAL A 247 -8.01 3.22 -12.34
N LEU A 248 -6.93 2.78 -12.97
CA LEU A 248 -6.75 2.91 -14.42
C LEU A 248 -7.67 1.92 -15.13
N GLY A 249 -8.25 2.33 -16.23
CA GLY A 249 -9.05 1.45 -17.10
C GLY A 249 -8.36 1.26 -18.44
N MET A 250 -8.01 0.04 -18.78
CA MET A 250 -7.39 -0.23 -20.08
C MET A 250 -8.42 -0.05 -21.21
N HIS A 251 -9.67 -0.42 -20.98
CA HIS A 251 -10.78 -0.27 -21.91
C HIS A 251 -11.97 0.49 -21.32
N GLY A 252 -11.89 0.81 -20.05
CA GLY A 252 -12.86 1.66 -19.36
C GLY A 252 -14.27 1.10 -19.21
N GLY A 253 -14.45 -0.22 -19.26
CA GLY A 253 -15.75 -0.84 -19.26
C GLY A 253 -16.00 -1.91 -18.20
N LEU A 254 -15.01 -2.26 -17.38
CA LEU A 254 -15.22 -3.27 -16.37
C LEU A 254 -16.03 -2.71 -15.20
N GLU A 255 -16.98 -3.50 -14.76
CA GLU A 255 -17.89 -3.16 -13.67
C GLU A 255 -17.81 -4.23 -12.56
N TYR A 256 -18.05 -3.77 -11.34
CA TYR A 256 -18.29 -4.61 -10.18
C TYR A 256 -19.50 -4.05 -9.43
N GLU A 257 -20.47 -4.89 -9.15
CA GLU A 257 -21.72 -4.52 -8.47
C GLU A 257 -22.45 -3.31 -9.13
N GLY A 258 -22.42 -3.25 -10.47
CA GLY A 258 -23.03 -2.18 -11.24
C GLY A 258 -22.29 -0.84 -11.21
N LYS A 259 -21.07 -0.83 -10.61
CA LYS A 259 -20.23 0.35 -10.57
C LYS A 259 -19.03 0.16 -11.49
N ARG A 260 -18.81 1.13 -12.38
CA ARG A 260 -17.63 1.16 -13.24
C ARG A 260 -16.38 1.33 -12.38
N LEU A 261 -15.37 0.48 -12.60
CA LEU A 261 -14.16 0.48 -11.81
C LEU A 261 -13.15 1.53 -12.24
N ALA A 262 -12.99 1.73 -13.56
CA ALA A 262 -12.06 2.72 -14.07
C ALA A 262 -12.39 4.14 -13.59
N GLY A 263 -11.41 4.82 -13.04
CA GLY A 263 -11.52 6.18 -12.52
C GLY A 263 -11.96 6.30 -11.06
N LEU A 264 -12.10 5.18 -10.35
CA LEU A 264 -12.44 5.20 -8.92
C LEU A 264 -11.28 5.73 -8.08
N TYR A 265 -11.57 6.69 -7.22
CA TYR A 265 -10.65 7.22 -6.21
C TYR A 265 -10.78 6.44 -4.89
N CYS A 266 -9.85 6.70 -3.96
CA CYS A 266 -9.71 5.97 -2.70
C CYS A 266 -11.03 5.79 -1.94
N ASN A 267 -11.86 6.83 -1.83
CA ASN A 267 -13.13 6.77 -1.11
C ASN A 267 -14.13 5.77 -1.68
N ASP A 268 -14.07 5.51 -2.99
CA ASP A 268 -14.94 4.54 -3.65
C ASP A 268 -14.30 3.17 -3.75
N GLN A 269 -12.97 3.11 -3.85
CA GLN A 269 -12.21 1.88 -3.80
C GLN A 269 -12.43 1.17 -2.46
N VAL A 270 -12.29 1.88 -1.33
CA VAL A 270 -12.48 1.32 0.00
C VAL A 270 -13.89 0.77 0.22
N LYS A 271 -14.92 1.47 -0.28
CA LYS A 271 -16.31 1.00 -0.19
C LYS A 271 -16.56 -0.30 -0.96
N LEU A 272 -15.91 -0.48 -2.10
CA LEU A 272 -16.01 -1.72 -2.86
C LEU A 272 -15.23 -2.85 -2.22
N ALA A 273 -14.05 -2.57 -1.68
CA ALA A 273 -13.26 -3.54 -0.92
C ALA A 273 -13.99 -4.02 0.34
N GLU A 274 -14.58 -3.09 1.11
CA GLU A 274 -15.45 -3.40 2.25
C GLU A 274 -16.64 -4.26 1.82
N LYS A 275 -17.32 -3.91 0.73
CA LYS A 275 -18.45 -4.66 0.20
C LYS A 275 -18.08 -6.07 -0.23
N ALA A 276 -16.89 -6.26 -0.78
CA ALA A 276 -16.34 -7.57 -1.11
C ALA A 276 -15.98 -8.40 0.15
N GLY A 277 -15.83 -7.74 1.30
CA GLY A 277 -15.51 -8.35 2.58
C GLY A 277 -14.06 -8.22 3.00
N ALA A 278 -13.29 -7.32 2.43
CA ALA A 278 -11.93 -7.03 2.87
C ALA A 278 -11.95 -6.50 4.32
N ASP A 279 -11.00 -6.96 5.13
CA ASP A 279 -10.86 -6.54 6.52
C ASP A 279 -9.94 -5.31 6.65
N ILE A 280 -8.99 -5.18 5.72
CA ILE A 280 -8.02 -4.09 5.70
C ILE A 280 -7.93 -3.55 4.27
N PHE A 281 -7.85 -2.23 4.14
CA PHE A 281 -7.63 -1.58 2.87
C PHE A 281 -6.49 -0.57 2.95
N GLY A 282 -5.52 -0.69 2.04
CA GLY A 282 -4.39 0.21 1.91
C GLY A 282 -4.55 1.14 0.70
N PRO A 283 -5.02 2.37 0.88
CA PRO A 283 -5.13 3.33 -0.22
C PRO A 283 -3.78 3.89 -0.60
N VAL A 284 -3.66 4.31 -1.86
CA VAL A 284 -2.56 5.18 -2.29
C VAL A 284 -3.09 6.59 -2.40
N VAL A 285 -2.48 7.48 -1.63
CA VAL A 285 -2.71 8.92 -1.72
C VAL A 285 -1.34 9.59 -1.84
N ASN A 286 -1.03 10.10 -3.02
CA ASN A 286 0.22 10.81 -3.23
C ASN A 286 0.00 12.30 -3.02
N THR A 287 0.67 12.86 -2.05
CA THR A 287 0.79 14.30 -1.90
C THR A 287 2.03 14.78 -2.65
N LYS A 288 2.00 15.96 -3.22
CA LYS A 288 3.23 16.59 -3.71
C LYS A 288 4.07 16.98 -2.49
N PRO A 289 5.23 16.35 -2.25
CA PRO A 289 6.09 16.84 -1.19
C PRO A 289 6.57 18.24 -1.59
N SER A 290 6.06 19.24 -0.90
CA SER A 290 6.72 20.52 -0.87
C SER A 290 7.99 20.36 -0.04
N LYS A 291 9.11 20.90 -0.51
CA LYS A 291 10.35 20.91 0.29
C LYS A 291 10.19 21.62 1.64
N ASP A 292 9.11 22.36 1.78
CA ASP A 292 8.84 23.22 2.92
C ASP A 292 7.80 22.61 3.89
N MET A 293 7.30 21.41 3.63
CA MET A 293 6.36 20.75 4.54
C MET A 293 7.10 19.97 5.63
N PRO A 294 6.64 20.07 6.88
CA PRO A 294 7.10 19.22 7.95
C PRO A 294 6.72 17.76 7.74
#